data_92ba21d9bb5dac9b73e8c49d25935230
#
_entry.id   92ba21d9bb5dac9b73e8c49d25935230
#
_cell.length_a   1.000
_cell.length_b   1.000
_cell.length_c   1.000
_cell.angle_alpha   90.00
_cell.angle_beta   90.00
_cell.angle_gamma   90.00
#
_symmetry.space_group_name_H-M   'P 1'
#
loop_
_entity.id
_entity.type
_entity.pdbx_description
1 polymer ?
#
loop_
_entity_poly.entity_id
_entity_poly.type
_entity_poly.pdbx_seq_one_letter_code
_entity_poly.pdbx_strand_id
1 'polypeptide(L)' 'MRRTRIIATIGPASDSPEVLLALLEAGADVCRLNYSHGSPEEKSDIYRLIRSFEDEIGRPTCII' A
#
# COMPACT_ATOMS: atom_id res chain seq x y z
N MET A 1 -4.21 2.51 23.14
CA MET A 1 -4.46 3.01 21.77
C MET A 1 -3.17 3.48 21.13
N ARG A 2 -2.91 2.99 19.92
CA ARG A 2 -1.68 3.38 19.23
C ARG A 2 -1.89 4.72 18.55
N ARG A 3 -0.96 5.64 18.76
CA ARG A 3 -1.02 6.98 18.18
C ARG A 3 -0.07 7.17 17.00
N THR A 4 0.90 6.26 16.87
CA THR A 4 1.88 6.34 15.81
C THR A 4 1.31 5.73 14.54
N ARG A 5 1.44 6.44 13.44
CA ARG A 5 1.04 5.92 12.13
C ARG A 5 2.23 5.28 11.47
N ILE A 6 1.97 4.16 10.82
CA ILE A 6 3.00 3.43 10.10
C ILE A 6 2.88 3.76 8.62
N ILE A 7 3.95 4.31 8.05
CA ILE A 7 4.00 4.67 6.64
C ILE A 7 4.87 3.65 5.92
N ALA A 8 4.28 2.96 4.95
CA ALA A 8 5.01 2.01 4.12
C ALA A 8 5.27 2.64 2.76
N THR A 9 6.53 2.68 2.36
CA THR A 9 6.90 3.18 1.03
C THR A 9 6.89 2.01 0.05
N ILE A 10 6.07 2.14 -0.99
CA ILE A 10 5.89 1.11 -2.01
C ILE A 10 6.62 1.54 -3.27
N GLY A 11 7.51 0.71 -3.75
CA GLY A 11 8.24 0.93 -4.98
C GLY A 11 8.33 -0.35 -5.79
N PRO A 12 9.07 -0.36 -6.91
CA PRO A 12 9.15 -1.54 -7.76
C PRO A 12 9.67 -2.79 -7.06
N ALA A 13 10.45 -2.62 -6.00
CA ALA A 13 11.00 -3.76 -5.26
C ALA A 13 10.04 -4.32 -4.20
N SER A 14 8.95 -3.61 -3.91
CA SER A 14 8.04 -3.98 -2.81
C SER A 14 6.57 -3.93 -3.23
N ASP A 15 6.29 -4.07 -4.51
CA ASP A 15 4.93 -3.93 -5.01
C ASP A 15 4.24 -5.25 -5.36
N SER A 16 4.82 -6.37 -4.97
CA SER A 16 4.14 -7.65 -5.18
C SER A 16 2.92 -7.76 -4.27
N PRO A 17 1.89 -8.49 -4.70
CA PRO A 17 0.67 -8.65 -3.89
C PRO A 17 0.96 -9.21 -2.49
N GLU A 18 1.87 -10.16 -2.39
CA GLU A 18 2.21 -10.77 -1.10
C GLU A 18 2.85 -9.76 -0.16
N VAL A 19 3.77 -8.93 -0.68
CA VAL A 19 4.45 -7.93 0.13
C VAL A 19 3.46 -6.85 0.56
N LEU A 20 2.61 -6.38 -0.35
CA LEU A 20 1.62 -5.37 -0.03
C LEU A 20 0.66 -5.84 1.05
N LEU A 21 0.15 -7.05 0.91
CA LEU A 21 -0.77 -7.58 1.89
C LEU A 21 -0.09 -7.75 3.25
N ALA A 22 1.15 -8.24 3.26
CA ALA A 22 1.92 -8.39 4.50
C ALA A 22 2.13 -7.05 5.20
N LEU A 23 2.44 -5.99 4.44
CA LEU A 23 2.61 -4.67 5.02
C LEU A 23 1.32 -4.15 5.63
N LEU A 24 0.20 -4.33 4.95
CA LEU A 24 -1.09 -3.89 5.44
C LEU A 24 -1.52 -4.69 6.68
N GLU A 25 -1.30 -5.99 6.67
CA GLU A 25 -1.61 -6.84 7.82
C GLU A 25 -0.72 -6.51 9.01
N ALA A 26 0.51 -6.07 8.76
CA ALA A 26 1.42 -5.65 9.82
C ALA A 26 1.04 -4.31 10.45
N GLY A 27 0.07 -3.60 9.88
CA GLY A 27 -0.45 -2.38 10.46
C GLY A 27 -0.12 -1.10 9.72
N ALA A 28 0.28 -1.18 8.45
CA ALA A 28 0.56 0.02 7.68
C ALA A 28 -0.71 0.86 7.53
N ASP A 29 -0.65 2.11 7.92
CA ASP A 29 -1.79 3.03 7.85
C ASP A 29 -1.75 3.87 6.58
N VAL A 30 -0.57 4.12 6.05
CA VAL A 30 -0.36 4.95 4.87
C VAL A 30 0.57 4.23 3.92
N CYS A 31 0.19 4.18 2.66
CA CYS A 31 1.03 3.64 1.58
C CYS A 31 1.50 4.79 0.71
N ARG A 32 2.80 5.04 0.71
CA ARG A 32 3.41 6.05 -0.13
C ARG A 32 3.95 5.39 -1.39
N LEU A 33 3.44 5.80 -2.53
CA LEU A 33 3.87 5.24 -3.81
C LEU A 33 5.07 6.00 -4.34
N ASN A 34 6.18 5.29 -4.50
CA ASN A 34 7.43 5.88 -4.98
C ASN A 34 7.79 5.29 -6.34
N TYR A 35 7.20 5.84 -7.39
CA TYR A 35 7.38 5.39 -8.76
C TYR A 35 7.87 6.53 -9.64
N SER A 36 9.04 7.06 -9.31
CA SER A 36 9.59 8.19 -10.05
C SER A 36 9.79 7.89 -11.54
N HIS A 37 9.98 6.61 -11.88
CA HIS A 37 10.12 6.18 -13.26
C HIS A 37 8.99 5.26 -13.72
N GLY A 38 8.00 5.06 -12.87
CA GLY A 38 6.88 4.17 -13.19
C GLY A 38 5.86 4.83 -14.10
N SER A 39 5.15 4.04 -14.89
CA SER A 39 4.06 4.53 -15.69
C SER A 39 2.83 4.82 -14.83
N PRO A 40 1.92 5.70 -15.28
CA PRO A 40 0.65 5.90 -14.57
C PRO A 40 -0.15 4.61 -14.42
N GLU A 41 -0.01 3.69 -15.35
CA GLU A 41 -0.71 2.41 -15.30
C GLU A 41 -0.23 1.56 -14.14
N GLU A 42 1.07 1.54 -13.89
CA GLU A 42 1.62 0.80 -12.75
C GLU A 42 1.08 1.33 -11.44
N LYS A 43 1.01 2.66 -11.30
CA LYS A 43 0.44 3.28 -10.10
C LYS A 43 -1.03 2.92 -9.94
N SER A 44 -1.79 2.92 -11.04
CA SER A 44 -3.20 2.56 -10.99
C SER A 44 -3.40 1.13 -10.57
N ASP A 45 -2.57 0.21 -11.05
CA ASP A 45 -2.66 -1.20 -10.69
C ASP A 45 -2.40 -1.39 -9.20
N ILE A 46 -1.37 -0.73 -8.67
CA ILE A 46 -1.05 -0.81 -7.25
C ILE A 46 -2.17 -0.19 -6.41
N TYR A 47 -2.71 0.93 -6.85
CA TYR A 47 -3.83 1.58 -6.17
C TYR A 47 -5.02 0.63 -6.06
N ARG A 48 -5.39 -0.02 -7.15
CA ARG A 48 -6.50 -0.96 -7.16
C ARG A 48 -6.23 -2.15 -6.24
N LEU A 49 -5.00 -2.64 -6.24
CA LEU A 49 -4.62 -3.77 -5.41
C LEU A 49 -4.75 -3.42 -3.93
N ILE A 50 -4.27 -2.24 -3.54
CA ILE A 50 -4.39 -1.79 -2.16
C ILE A 50 -5.86 -1.66 -1.77
N ARG A 51 -6.69 -1.10 -2.65
CA ARG A 51 -8.12 -0.97 -2.38
C ARG A 51 -8.79 -2.32 -2.19
N SER A 52 -8.41 -3.32 -2.99
CA SER A 52 -8.97 -4.66 -2.82
C SER A 52 -8.55 -5.28 -1.48
N PHE A 53 -7.34 -5.01 -1.02
CA PHE A 53 -6.87 -5.53 0.26
C PHE A 53 -7.54 -4.85 1.45
N GLU A 54 -8.04 -3.63 1.28
CA GLU A 54 -8.78 -2.97 2.36
C GLU A 54 -9.98 -3.78 2.82
N ASP A 55 -10.65 -4.44 1.89
CA ASP A 55 -11.77 -5.31 2.23
C ASP A 55 -11.31 -6.52 3.04
N GLU A 56 -10.16 -7.07 2.71
CA GLU A 56 -9.63 -8.23 3.43
C GLU A 56 -9.17 -7.88 4.84
N ILE A 57 -8.51 -6.74 5.00
CA ILE A 57 -7.99 -6.34 6.32
C ILE A 57 -9.04 -5.62 7.16
N GLY A 58 -10.17 -5.21 6.56
CA GLY A 58 -11.27 -4.60 7.28
C GLY A 58 -11.04 -3.16 7.71
N ARG A 59 -10.12 -2.44 7.06
CA ARG A 59 -9.88 -1.04 7.38
C ARG A 59 -9.36 -0.29 6.15
N PRO A 60 -9.64 1.02 6.07
CA PRO A 60 -9.12 1.82 4.96
C PRO A 60 -7.64 2.14 5.14
N THR A 61 -6.98 2.43 4.02
CA THR A 61 -5.58 2.81 3.99
C THR A 61 -5.43 4.09 3.19
N CYS A 62 -4.66 5.03 3.70
CA CYS A 62 -4.36 6.25 2.99
C CYS A 62 -3.27 5.99 1.95
N ILE A 63 -3.46 6.49 0.74
CA ILE A 63 -2.49 6.33 -0.36
C ILE A 63 -2.04 7.71 -0.80
N ILE A 64 -0.73 7.92 -0.81
CA ILE A 64 -0.15 9.18 -1.23
C ILE A 64 0.96 9.00 -2.26
#